data_97c6d75d95b4e46c0c6d787e4f87da27
#
_entry.id   97c6d75d95b4e46c0c6d787e4f87da27
#
_cell.length_a   1.000
_cell.length_b   1.000
_cell.length_c   1.000
_cell.angle_alpha   90.00
_cell.angle_beta   90.00
_cell.angle_gamma   90.00
#
_symmetry.space_group_name_H-M   'P 1'
#
loop_
_entity.id
_entity.type
_entity.pdbx_description
1 polymer ?
#
loop_
_entity_poly.entity_id
_entity_poly.type
_entity_poly.pdbx_seq_one_letter_code
_entity_poly.pdbx_strand_id
1 'polypeptide(L)'
;MKFKEFLNEYNINYIKMFSFSLSASNKYKTYEINKRNGGKRRIFHPSKELKDYQKFLSKYIFEKLPVHENVFSYKKNISISDLALKHQSDNFLLRIDFKDFFPSLTSSDI
;
A
#
# COMPACT_ATOMS: atom_id res chain seq x y z
N MET A 1 -0.87 -23.66 4.78
CA MET A 1 0.48 -23.52 4.13
C MET A 1 1.30 -22.55 4.97
N LYS A 2 2.50 -22.95 5.37
CA LYS A 2 3.40 -22.04 6.10
C LYS A 2 4.03 -21.04 5.15
N PHE A 3 4.29 -19.82 5.61
CA PHE A 3 4.85 -18.74 4.78
C PHE A 3 6.17 -19.13 4.08
N LYS A 4 7.00 -19.92 4.75
CA LYS A 4 8.25 -20.45 4.17
C LYS A 4 8.00 -21.37 2.97
N GLU A 5 7.00 -22.23 3.04
CA GLU A 5 6.60 -23.13 1.94
C GLU A 5 6.08 -22.34 0.76
N PHE A 6 5.25 -21.34 1.02
CA PHE A 6 4.77 -20.40 0.01
C PHE A 6 5.92 -19.68 -0.72
N LEU A 7 6.92 -19.16 0.00
CA LEU A 7 8.06 -18.51 -0.64
C LEU A 7 8.89 -19.46 -1.52
N ASN A 8 9.03 -20.72 -1.10
CA ASN A 8 9.75 -21.74 -1.88
C ASN A 8 9.07 -22.05 -3.23
N GLU A 9 7.74 -22.01 -3.31
CA GLU A 9 7.00 -22.17 -4.58
C GLU A 9 7.37 -21.10 -5.62
N TYR A 10 7.80 -19.92 -5.15
CA TYR A 10 8.23 -18.80 -6.01
C TYR A 10 9.76 -18.65 -6.10
N ASN A 11 10.52 -19.66 -5.68
CA ASN A 11 12.00 -19.64 -5.64
C ASN A 11 12.58 -18.47 -4.83
N ILE A 12 11.85 -18.02 -3.79
CA ILE A 12 12.30 -16.95 -2.88
C ILE A 12 12.91 -17.60 -1.64
N ASN A 13 14.17 -17.31 -1.38
CA ASN A 13 14.84 -17.78 -0.18
C ASN A 13 14.30 -17.05 1.05
N TYR A 14 13.68 -17.80 1.97
CA TYR A 14 13.09 -17.26 3.21
C TYR A 14 14.10 -16.53 4.08
N ILE A 15 15.29 -17.11 4.27
CA ILE A 15 16.34 -16.54 5.14
C ILE A 15 16.81 -15.20 4.56
N LYS A 16 17.04 -15.15 3.23
CA LYS A 16 17.43 -13.92 2.55
C LYS A 16 16.38 -12.85 2.67
N MET A 17 15.11 -13.18 2.42
CA MET A 17 14.00 -12.22 2.54
C MET A 17 13.82 -11.75 3.97
N PHE A 18 13.91 -12.65 4.96
CA PHE A 18 13.81 -12.30 6.37
C PHE A 18 14.95 -11.37 6.81
N SER A 19 16.21 -11.72 6.50
CA SER A 19 17.36 -10.87 6.81
C SER A 19 17.25 -9.49 6.16
N PHE A 20 16.76 -9.44 4.92
CA PHE A 20 16.51 -8.19 4.21
C PHE A 20 15.45 -7.34 4.91
N SER A 21 14.36 -7.97 5.39
CA SER A 21 13.26 -7.27 6.05
C SER A 21 13.67 -6.55 7.33
N LEU A 22 14.66 -7.06 8.07
CA LEU A 22 15.19 -6.45 9.30
C LEU A 22 15.83 -5.06 9.04
N SER A 23 16.29 -4.81 7.82
CA SER A 23 16.89 -3.53 7.41
C SER A 23 16.07 -2.79 6.35
N ALA A 24 14.85 -3.21 6.08
CA ALA A 24 14.02 -2.69 4.99
C ALA A 24 13.74 -1.18 5.12
N SER A 25 13.59 -0.67 6.36
CA SER A 25 13.42 0.77 6.64
C SER A 25 14.58 1.63 6.12
N ASN A 26 15.79 1.08 6.08
CA ASN A 26 17.00 1.76 5.61
C ASN A 26 17.17 1.68 4.07
N LYS A 27 16.27 1.00 3.37
CA LYS A 27 16.34 0.78 1.91
C LYS A 27 15.52 1.80 1.11
N TYR A 28 15.24 2.97 1.69
CA TYR A 28 14.59 4.08 1.01
C TYR A 28 15.55 5.24 0.79
N LYS A 29 15.52 5.81 -0.41
CA LYS A 29 16.06 7.16 -0.66
C LYS A 29 14.97 8.17 -0.34
N THR A 30 15.31 9.18 0.43
CA THR A 30 14.38 10.24 0.81
C THR A 30 14.77 11.54 0.11
N TYR A 31 13.80 12.21 -0.52
CA TYR A 31 13.96 13.53 -1.13
C TYR A 31 12.67 14.34 -1.04
N GLU A 32 12.75 15.64 -1.25
CA GLU A 32 11.60 16.53 -1.19
C GLU A 32 11.22 17.03 -2.58
N ILE A 33 9.92 17.13 -2.82
CA ILE A 33 9.34 17.77 -4.02
C ILE A 33 8.41 18.90 -3.60
N ASN A 34 8.30 19.93 -4.45
CA ASN A 34 7.36 21.02 -4.23
C ASN A 34 5.93 20.56 -4.53
N LYS A 35 4.98 20.93 -3.68
CA LYS A 35 3.53 20.74 -3.92
C LYS A 35 3.03 21.83 -4.87
N ARG A 36 2.00 21.54 -5.68
CA ARG A 36 1.35 22.53 -6.56
C ARG A 36 0.78 23.75 -5.81
N ASN A 37 0.30 23.52 -4.59
CA ASN A 37 -0.33 24.55 -3.75
C ASN A 37 0.64 25.14 -2.70
N GLY A 38 1.94 25.06 -2.95
CA GLY A 38 2.98 25.51 -2.03
C GLY A 38 3.34 24.45 -0.97
N GLY A 39 4.50 24.64 -0.34
CA GLY A 39 5.07 23.69 0.62
C GLY A 39 5.79 22.52 -0.05
N LYS A 40 6.34 21.65 0.77
CA LYS A 40 7.15 20.49 0.34
C LYS A 40 6.47 19.18 0.71
N ARG A 41 6.74 18.13 -0.08
CA ARG A 41 6.36 16.75 0.21
C ARG A 41 7.62 15.90 0.23
N ARG A 42 7.82 15.18 1.31
CA ARG A 42 8.88 14.18 1.42
C ARG A 42 8.46 12.90 0.69
N ILE A 43 9.34 12.42 -0.18
CA ILE A 43 9.14 11.18 -0.96
C ILE A 43 10.11 10.14 -0.42
N PHE A 44 9.57 8.95 -0.18
CA PHE A 44 10.32 7.76 0.20
C PHE A 44 10.38 6.83 -1.02
N HIS A 45 11.53 6.77 -1.67
CA HIS A 45 11.72 5.94 -2.86
C HIS A 45 12.42 4.62 -2.47
N PRO A 46 11.74 3.48 -2.56
CA PRO A 46 12.33 2.20 -2.19
C PRO A 46 13.46 1.81 -3.15
N SER A 47 14.47 1.10 -2.64
CA SER A 47 15.46 0.43 -3.50
C SER A 47 14.78 -0.55 -4.44
N LYS A 48 15.43 -0.91 -5.53
CA LYS A 48 14.88 -1.86 -6.52
C LYS A 48 14.50 -3.19 -5.85
N GLU A 49 15.39 -3.76 -5.05
CA GLU A 49 15.14 -5.03 -4.35
C GLU A 49 13.94 -4.94 -3.39
N LEU A 50 13.85 -3.86 -2.61
CA LEU A 50 12.69 -3.65 -1.72
C LEU A 50 11.38 -3.54 -2.51
N LYS A 51 11.40 -2.81 -3.62
CA LYS A 51 10.24 -2.67 -4.50
C LYS A 51 9.81 -4.01 -5.11
N ASP A 52 10.75 -4.87 -5.44
CA ASP A 52 10.46 -6.20 -5.98
C ASP A 52 9.77 -7.09 -4.92
N TYR A 53 10.25 -7.09 -3.67
CA TYR A 53 9.56 -7.77 -2.56
C TYR A 53 8.17 -7.18 -2.28
N GLN A 54 8.03 -5.87 -2.27
CA GLN A 54 6.73 -5.21 -2.07
C GLN A 54 5.73 -5.61 -3.16
N LYS A 55 6.14 -5.61 -4.42
CA LYS A 55 5.29 -6.05 -5.55
C LYS A 55 4.91 -7.52 -5.45
N PHE A 56 5.85 -8.37 -5.05
CA PHE A 56 5.60 -9.79 -4.85
C PHE A 56 4.52 -10.00 -3.77
N LEU A 57 4.68 -9.39 -2.59
CA LEU A 57 3.72 -9.49 -1.49
C LEU A 57 2.35 -8.92 -1.88
N SER A 58 2.34 -7.78 -2.57
CA SER A 58 1.09 -7.18 -3.07
C SER A 58 0.34 -8.15 -3.97
N LYS A 59 1.01 -8.67 -5.01
CA LYS A 59 0.38 -9.52 -6.02
C LYS A 59 -0.11 -10.85 -5.48
N TYR A 60 0.68 -11.50 -4.64
CA TYR A 60 0.43 -12.91 -4.27
C TYR A 60 -0.22 -13.09 -2.90
N ILE A 61 -0.21 -12.06 -2.07
CA ILE A 61 -0.83 -12.08 -0.75
C ILE A 61 -1.94 -11.03 -0.64
N PHE A 62 -1.59 -9.74 -0.75
CA PHE A 62 -2.54 -8.67 -0.42
C PHE A 62 -3.70 -8.56 -1.40
N GLU A 63 -3.49 -8.79 -2.70
CA GLU A 63 -4.57 -8.80 -3.70
C GLU A 63 -5.61 -9.92 -3.45
N LYS A 64 -5.27 -10.94 -2.65
CA LYS A 64 -6.17 -12.04 -2.28
C LYS A 64 -6.97 -11.79 -1.01
N LEU A 65 -6.64 -10.73 -0.26
CA LEU A 65 -7.37 -10.38 0.95
C LEU A 65 -8.75 -9.82 0.60
N PRO A 66 -9.77 -10.16 1.39
CA PRO A 66 -11.10 -9.60 1.19
C PRO A 66 -11.07 -8.08 1.42
N VAL A 67 -11.75 -7.36 0.56
CA VAL A 67 -11.86 -5.90 0.65
C VAL A 67 -13.34 -5.55 0.82
N HIS A 68 -13.65 -4.72 1.81
CA HIS A 68 -15.02 -4.28 2.08
C HIS A 68 -15.65 -3.64 0.83
N GLU A 69 -16.94 -3.84 0.62
CA GLU A 69 -17.66 -3.36 -0.56
C GLU A 69 -17.62 -1.84 -0.74
N ASN A 70 -17.57 -1.08 0.36
CA ASN A 70 -17.48 0.39 0.35
C ASN A 70 -16.09 0.95 0.06
N VAL A 71 -15.09 0.09 -0.15
CA VAL A 71 -13.75 0.53 -0.56
C VAL A 71 -13.68 0.66 -2.07
N PHE A 72 -13.53 1.87 -2.58
CA PHE A 72 -13.41 2.20 -4.01
C PHE A 72 -11.97 2.45 -4.45
N SER A 73 -11.07 2.73 -3.51
CA SER A 73 -9.65 2.94 -3.81
C SER A 73 -8.89 1.62 -3.94
N TYR A 74 -7.86 1.62 -4.80
CA TYR A 74 -6.93 0.49 -4.98
C TYR A 74 -7.56 -0.83 -5.42
N LYS A 75 -8.79 -0.83 -5.87
CA LYS A 75 -9.46 -1.98 -6.48
C LYS A 75 -9.28 -1.96 -8.00
N LYS A 76 -9.05 -3.12 -8.61
CA LYS A 76 -9.06 -3.28 -10.07
C LYS A 76 -10.49 -3.12 -10.60
N ASN A 77 -10.61 -2.52 -11.78
CA ASN A 77 -11.89 -2.33 -12.48
C ASN A 77 -12.93 -1.48 -11.73
N ILE A 78 -12.50 -0.66 -10.79
CA ILE A 78 -13.33 0.33 -10.10
C ILE A 78 -12.84 1.73 -10.47
N SER A 79 -13.76 2.59 -10.88
CA SER A 79 -13.49 3.96 -11.30
C SER A 79 -14.09 5.00 -10.33
N ILE A 80 -13.71 6.25 -10.50
CA ILE A 80 -14.35 7.38 -9.80
C ILE A 80 -15.84 7.46 -10.14
N SER A 81 -16.24 7.08 -11.36
CA SER A 81 -17.64 7.04 -11.78
C SER A 81 -18.47 6.07 -10.93
N ASP A 82 -17.91 4.91 -10.57
CA ASP A 82 -18.60 3.94 -9.72
C ASP A 82 -18.86 4.48 -8.33
N LEU A 83 -17.91 5.22 -7.77
CA LEU A 83 -18.11 5.93 -6.50
C LEU A 83 -19.20 7.02 -6.63
N ALA A 84 -19.19 7.80 -7.70
CA ALA A 84 -20.17 8.84 -7.93
C ALA A 84 -21.58 8.26 -8.11
N LEU A 85 -21.73 7.15 -8.85
CA LEU A 85 -23.00 6.45 -9.04
C LEU A 85 -23.57 5.93 -7.71
N LYS A 86 -22.71 5.49 -6.77
CA LYS A 86 -23.20 5.04 -5.45
C LYS A 86 -23.85 6.14 -4.64
N HIS A 87 -23.49 7.41 -4.88
CA HIS A 87 -23.99 8.57 -4.17
C HIS A 87 -24.98 9.43 -4.99
N GLN A 88 -25.37 8.97 -6.19
CA GLN A 88 -26.22 9.77 -7.09
C GLN A 88 -27.61 10.10 -6.55
N SER A 89 -28.12 9.31 -5.61
CA SER A 89 -29.44 9.52 -4.98
C SER A 89 -29.34 10.16 -3.58
N ASP A 90 -28.14 10.45 -3.10
CA ASP A 90 -27.95 11.04 -1.78
C ASP A 90 -28.22 12.54 -1.82
N ASN A 91 -29.06 13.04 -0.90
CA ASN A 91 -29.37 14.47 -0.78
C ASN A 91 -28.24 15.27 -0.10
N PHE A 92 -27.39 14.59 0.66
CA PHE A 92 -26.29 15.19 1.42
C PHE A 92 -25.03 14.38 1.26
N LEU A 93 -23.89 15.06 1.13
CA LEU A 93 -22.57 14.45 1.04
C LEU A 93 -21.66 15.05 2.11
N LEU A 94 -21.11 14.19 2.99
CA LEU A 94 -20.06 14.55 3.93
C LEU A 94 -18.73 13.97 3.45
N ARG A 95 -17.76 14.84 3.20
CA ARG A 95 -16.38 14.43 2.87
C ARG A 95 -15.48 14.60 4.08
N ILE A 96 -14.85 13.51 4.50
CA ILE A 96 -13.88 13.50 5.61
C ILE A 96 -12.54 13.00 5.03
N ASP A 97 -11.45 13.63 5.44
CA ASP A 97 -10.09 13.22 5.12
C ASP A 97 -9.25 13.18 6.40
N PHE A 98 -8.57 12.07 6.64
CA PHE A 98 -7.72 11.90 7.81
C PHE A 98 -6.33 12.42 7.52
N LYS A 99 -5.90 13.41 8.31
CA LYS A 99 -4.54 13.96 8.20
C LYS A 99 -3.52 12.87 8.53
N ASP A 100 -2.52 12.73 7.66
CA ASP A 100 -1.38 11.82 7.84
C ASP A 100 -1.79 10.36 8.16
N PHE A 101 -2.91 9.87 7.58
CA PHE A 101 -3.46 8.55 7.87
C PHE A 101 -2.42 7.42 7.76
N PHE A 102 -1.76 7.28 6.60
CA PHE A 102 -0.75 6.22 6.43
C PHE A 102 0.47 6.34 7.35
N PRO A 103 1.06 7.55 7.56
CA PRO A 103 2.14 7.72 8.53
C PRO A 103 1.74 7.46 9.98
N SER A 104 0.44 7.56 10.31
CA SER A 104 -0.06 7.30 11.68
C SER A 104 -0.24 5.81 12.00
N LEU A 105 -0.28 4.94 10.97
CA LEU A 105 -0.42 3.50 11.16
C LEU A 105 0.90 2.90 11.65
N THR A 106 0.81 2.08 12.68
CA THR A 106 1.93 1.35 13.26
C THR A 106 1.77 -0.16 13.08
N SER A 107 2.83 -0.93 13.35
CA SER A 107 2.78 -2.40 13.31
C SER A 107 1.81 -3.00 14.34
N SER A 108 1.42 -2.25 15.37
CA SER A 108 0.43 -2.66 16.36
C SER A 108 -1.02 -2.44 15.92
N ASP A 109 -1.24 -1.72 14.85
CA ASP A 109 -2.57 -1.46 14.29
C ASP A 109 -2.97 -2.51 13.23
N ILE A 110 -2.03 -3.39 12.85
CA ILE A 110 -2.17 -4.42 11.83
C ILE A 110 -2.07 -5.81 12.47
#